data_8652ae28c6b5d127a3b927a70d2eca40
#
_entry.id   8652ae28c6b5d127a3b927a70d2eca40
#
_cell.length_a   1.000
_cell.length_b   1.000
_cell.length_c   1.000
_cell.angle_alpha   90.00
_cell.angle_beta   90.00
_cell.angle_gamma   90.00
#
_symmetry.space_group_name_H-M   'P 1'
#
loop_
_entity.id
_entity.type
_entity.pdbx_description
1 polymer ?
#
loop_
_entity_poly.entity_id
_entity_poly.type
_entity_poly.pdbx_seq_one_letter_code
_entity_poly.pdbx_strand_id
1 'polypeptide(L)'
;LNLILNKISGRKAIQKNKAMSKENNPQAEGAPMTLAQYQQQAMTTCLPESENFSYMMLNLVGEVGELASKVAKMIRKRQATFKIDGDIIIYHSNNPEADRQREEEMQLEAGDILWQLSGLCSVMGWQLEDIARQNLTKLADRKTRHVIDGNGDHR
;
A
#
# COMPACT_ATOMS: atom_id res chain seq x y z
N LEU A 1 20.67 16.04 28.68
CA LEU A 1 21.47 16.67 27.61
C LEU A 1 21.64 15.75 26.39
N ASN A 2 21.87 14.43 26.61
CA ASN A 2 22.04 13.43 25.51
C ASN A 2 20.76 13.16 24.67
N LEU A 3 19.57 13.31 25.23
CA LEU A 3 18.32 13.12 24.48
C LEU A 3 18.03 14.26 23.48
N ILE A 4 18.53 15.46 23.73
CA ILE A 4 18.36 16.63 22.86
C ILE A 4 19.31 16.55 21.67
N LEU A 5 20.53 16.05 21.87
CA LEU A 5 21.54 15.90 20.83
C LEU A 5 21.16 14.82 19.79
N ASN A 6 20.48 13.73 20.21
CA ASN A 6 20.00 12.70 19.30
C ASN A 6 18.84 13.19 18.40
N LYS A 7 17.96 14.08 18.91
CA LYS A 7 16.92 14.69 18.06
C LYS A 7 17.47 15.64 17.00
N ILE A 8 18.58 16.31 17.27
CA ILE A 8 19.22 17.22 16.31
C ILE A 8 19.98 16.44 15.23
N SER A 9 20.60 15.30 15.60
CA SER A 9 21.27 14.40 14.64
C SER A 9 20.30 13.75 13.66
N GLY A 10 19.14 13.31 14.13
CA GLY A 10 18.08 12.74 13.27
C GLY A 10 17.53 13.75 12.26
N ARG A 11 17.29 15.00 12.69
CA ARG A 11 16.81 16.07 11.79
C ARG A 11 17.83 16.46 10.71
N LYS A 12 19.13 16.39 10.99
CA LYS A 12 20.19 16.67 9.99
C LYS A 12 20.31 15.54 8.97
N ALA A 13 20.05 14.29 9.33
CA ALA A 13 20.03 13.17 8.40
C ALA A 13 18.85 13.26 7.42
N ILE A 14 17.67 13.64 7.92
CA ILE A 14 16.47 13.84 7.10
C ILE A 14 16.63 15.02 6.14
N GLN A 15 17.24 16.13 6.58
CA GLN A 15 17.50 17.27 5.69
C GLN A 15 18.58 16.97 4.62
N LYS A 16 19.57 16.13 4.92
CA LYS A 16 20.59 15.73 3.95
C LYS A 16 20.03 14.84 2.85
N ASN A 17 19.06 13.97 3.18
CA ASN A 17 18.34 13.17 2.18
C ASN A 17 17.39 14.02 1.31
N LYS A 18 16.81 15.10 1.86
CA LYS A 18 15.94 16.01 1.10
C LYS A 18 16.70 16.86 0.08
N ALA A 19 18.01 17.09 0.28
CA ALA A 19 18.86 17.81 -0.66
C ALA A 19 19.38 16.92 -1.81
N MET A 20 19.45 15.60 -1.64
CA MET A 20 19.90 14.65 -2.67
C MET A 20 18.79 14.21 -3.62
N SER A 21 17.51 14.52 -3.35
CA SER A 21 16.37 14.10 -4.16
C SER A 21 16.05 15.01 -5.36
N LYS A 22 16.90 16.00 -5.67
CA LYS A 22 16.71 16.89 -6.84
C LYS A 22 17.42 16.43 -8.12
N GLU A 23 18.25 15.41 -8.06
CA GLU A 23 18.93 14.83 -9.23
C GLU A 23 18.62 13.33 -9.26
N ASN A 24 17.70 12.95 -10.07
CA ASN A 24 17.45 11.69 -10.76
C ASN A 24 15.95 11.38 -10.75
N ASN A 25 15.28 11.84 -11.79
CA ASN A 25 14.06 11.22 -12.25
C ASN A 25 14.41 10.32 -13.46
N PRO A 26 14.76 9.05 -13.30
CA PRO A 26 14.90 8.11 -14.39
C PRO A 26 13.59 7.34 -14.55
N GLN A 27 12.47 8.01 -14.84
CA GLN A 27 11.37 7.32 -15.49
C GLN A 27 11.62 7.38 -16.99
N ALA A 28 12.46 6.48 -17.49
CA ALA A 28 12.30 5.96 -18.82
C ALA A 28 10.91 5.32 -18.86
N GLU A 29 9.99 5.85 -19.67
CA GLU A 29 8.70 5.23 -19.93
C GLU A 29 8.92 3.75 -20.24
N GLY A 30 8.41 2.85 -19.38
CA GLY A 30 8.50 1.40 -19.56
C GLY A 30 9.47 0.65 -18.64
N ALA A 31 10.27 1.29 -17.78
CA ALA A 31 11.06 0.56 -16.79
C ALA A 31 10.19 0.06 -15.63
N PRO A 32 10.37 -1.20 -15.15
CA PRO A 32 9.64 -1.71 -14.00
C PRO A 32 9.90 -0.85 -12.76
N MET A 33 8.83 -0.43 -12.08
CA MET A 33 8.92 0.29 -10.81
C MET A 33 9.17 -0.71 -9.68
N THR A 34 10.16 -0.45 -8.80
CA THR A 34 10.35 -1.20 -7.55
C THR A 34 9.47 -0.64 -6.44
N LEU A 35 9.21 -1.42 -5.39
CA LEU A 35 8.49 -0.94 -4.20
C LEU A 35 9.26 0.16 -3.47
N ALA A 36 10.58 0.13 -3.49
CA ALA A 36 11.42 1.20 -2.95
C ALA A 36 11.24 2.52 -3.71
N GLN A 37 11.21 2.48 -5.04
CA GLN A 37 10.94 3.65 -5.89
C GLN A 37 9.52 4.18 -5.67
N TYR A 38 8.53 3.27 -5.59
CA TYR A 38 7.16 3.66 -5.28
C TYR A 38 7.08 4.38 -3.93
N GLN A 39 7.61 3.79 -2.85
CA GLN A 39 7.58 4.39 -1.51
C GLN A 39 8.23 5.78 -1.51
N GLN A 40 9.39 5.93 -2.15
CA GLN A 40 10.06 7.22 -2.24
C GLN A 40 9.23 8.28 -2.95
N GLN A 41 8.60 7.93 -4.09
CA GLN A 41 7.77 8.85 -4.87
C GLN A 41 6.46 9.17 -4.16
N ALA A 42 5.77 8.15 -3.63
CA ALA A 42 4.52 8.32 -2.91
C ALA A 42 4.68 9.30 -1.73
N MET A 43 5.76 9.21 -0.98
CA MET A 43 5.98 10.09 0.17
C MET A 43 6.33 11.53 -0.21
N THR A 44 6.58 11.86 -1.46
CA THR A 44 6.68 13.26 -1.90
C THR A 44 5.35 14.01 -1.83
N THR A 45 4.23 13.29 -1.81
CA THR A 45 2.87 13.83 -1.70
C THR A 45 2.36 13.87 -0.26
N CYS A 46 3.12 13.34 0.71
CA CYS A 46 2.74 13.34 2.11
C CYS A 46 2.83 14.74 2.72
N LEU A 47 1.75 15.21 3.32
CA LEU A 47 1.75 16.48 4.05
C LEU A 47 2.44 16.31 5.41
N PRO A 48 3.14 17.35 5.91
CA PRO A 48 3.85 17.28 7.20
C PRO A 48 2.96 16.85 8.37
N GLU A 49 1.69 17.30 8.39
CA GLU A 49 0.72 16.99 9.44
C GLU A 49 0.27 15.52 9.39
N SER A 50 0.41 14.87 8.25
CA SER A 50 0.06 13.47 8.02
C SER A 50 1.23 12.51 8.28
N GLU A 51 2.45 13.02 8.40
CA GLU A 51 3.68 12.22 8.59
C GLU A 51 3.80 11.73 10.04
N ASN A 52 2.85 10.92 10.49
CA ASN A 52 2.86 10.32 11.81
C ASN A 52 2.15 8.96 11.82
N PHE A 53 2.51 8.11 12.81
CA PHE A 53 2.00 6.75 12.94
C PHE A 53 0.47 6.69 13.04
N SER A 54 -0.13 7.53 13.88
CA SER A 54 -1.57 7.47 14.14
C SER A 54 -2.37 7.80 12.88
N TYR A 55 -1.97 8.84 12.14
CA TYR A 55 -2.60 9.21 10.88
C TYR A 55 -2.50 8.06 9.87
N MET A 56 -1.28 7.54 9.63
CA MET A 56 -1.06 6.49 8.64
C MET A 56 -1.81 5.21 8.97
N MET A 57 -1.85 4.82 10.26
CA MET A 57 -2.56 3.61 10.68
C MET A 57 -4.08 3.76 10.57
N LEU A 58 -4.65 4.89 11.00
CA LEU A 58 -6.10 5.11 10.97
C LEU A 58 -6.61 5.23 9.53
N ASN A 59 -5.89 5.95 8.68
CA ASN A 59 -6.28 6.08 7.28
C ASN A 59 -6.08 4.78 6.49
N LEU A 60 -5.06 3.97 6.77
CA LEU A 60 -4.94 2.65 6.16
C LEU A 60 -6.21 1.80 6.38
N VAL A 61 -6.75 1.82 7.60
CA VAL A 61 -8.03 1.15 7.90
C VAL A 61 -9.19 1.83 7.17
N GLY A 62 -9.16 3.16 7.04
CA GLY A 62 -10.14 3.94 6.29
C GLY A 62 -10.20 3.51 4.82
N GLU A 63 -9.07 3.48 4.12
CA GLU A 63 -8.99 3.12 2.69
C GLU A 63 -9.45 1.66 2.44
N VAL A 64 -9.10 0.73 3.33
CA VAL A 64 -9.64 -0.64 3.30
C VAL A 64 -11.17 -0.62 3.44
N GLY A 65 -11.70 0.24 4.32
CA GLY A 65 -13.14 0.44 4.49
C GLY A 65 -13.81 1.03 3.25
N GLU A 66 -13.16 1.95 2.54
CA GLU A 66 -13.68 2.54 1.30
C GLU A 66 -13.74 1.52 0.17
N LEU A 67 -12.70 0.73 -0.05
CA LEU A 67 -12.72 -0.39 -0.97
C LEU A 67 -13.86 -1.38 -0.65
N ALA A 68 -13.96 -1.79 0.62
CA ALA A 68 -15.02 -2.69 1.07
C ALA A 68 -16.43 -2.09 0.86
N SER A 69 -16.56 -0.77 1.07
CA SER A 69 -17.83 -0.06 0.85
C SER A 69 -18.24 -0.04 -0.63
N LYS A 70 -17.29 0.11 -1.57
CA LYS A 70 -17.60 0.01 -3.01
C LYS A 70 -18.12 -1.37 -3.37
N VAL A 71 -17.46 -2.43 -2.92
CA VAL A 71 -17.92 -3.83 -3.10
C VAL A 71 -19.31 -4.04 -2.49
N ALA A 72 -19.53 -3.62 -1.26
CA ALA A 72 -20.82 -3.75 -0.57
C ALA A 72 -21.95 -3.00 -1.29
N LYS A 73 -21.67 -1.81 -1.83
CA LYS A 73 -22.64 -1.03 -2.64
C LYS A 73 -23.02 -1.76 -3.92
N MET A 74 -22.07 -2.38 -4.62
CA MET A 74 -22.33 -3.16 -5.84
C MET A 74 -23.22 -4.37 -5.54
N ILE A 75 -22.95 -5.10 -4.46
CA ILE A 75 -23.77 -6.22 -4.00
C ILE A 75 -25.19 -5.75 -3.66
N ARG A 76 -25.33 -4.73 -2.81
CA ARG A 76 -26.61 -4.18 -2.36
C ARG A 76 -27.47 -3.68 -3.53
N LYS A 77 -26.85 -3.06 -4.52
CA LYS A 77 -27.54 -2.55 -5.71
C LYS A 77 -27.76 -3.62 -6.78
N ARG A 78 -27.35 -4.86 -6.53
CA ARG A 78 -27.40 -5.98 -7.49
C ARG A 78 -26.69 -5.66 -8.81
N GLN A 79 -25.61 -4.91 -8.75
CA GLN A 79 -24.82 -4.51 -9.91
C GLN A 79 -23.75 -5.54 -10.27
N ALA A 80 -23.30 -6.33 -9.29
CA ALA A 80 -22.36 -7.42 -9.48
C ALA A 80 -22.56 -8.53 -8.45
N THR A 81 -22.10 -9.74 -8.80
CA THR A 81 -21.90 -10.87 -7.89
C THR A 81 -20.42 -11.16 -7.79
N PHE A 82 -19.93 -11.34 -6.57
CA PHE A 82 -18.58 -11.78 -6.28
C PHE A 82 -18.59 -13.27 -5.99
N LYS A 83 -17.78 -14.04 -6.70
CA LYS A 83 -17.70 -15.50 -6.56
C LYS A 83 -16.33 -15.92 -6.05
N ILE A 84 -16.26 -17.11 -5.47
CA ILE A 84 -15.02 -17.74 -5.01
C ILE A 84 -14.34 -18.46 -6.18
N ASP A 85 -15.14 -19.05 -7.09
CA ASP A 85 -14.66 -19.84 -8.22
C ASP A 85 -15.01 -19.20 -9.56
N GLY A 86 -14.09 -19.29 -10.52
CA GLY A 86 -14.27 -18.77 -11.87
C GLY A 86 -14.08 -17.26 -11.96
N ASP A 87 -14.92 -16.56 -12.72
CA ASP A 87 -14.88 -15.09 -12.80
C ASP A 87 -15.25 -14.51 -11.44
N ILE A 88 -14.31 -13.81 -10.83
CA ILE A 88 -14.44 -13.25 -9.47
C ILE A 88 -15.57 -12.23 -9.41
N ILE A 89 -15.70 -11.42 -10.45
CA ILE A 89 -16.74 -10.39 -10.55
C ILE A 89 -17.61 -10.69 -11.77
N ILE A 90 -18.91 -10.91 -11.54
CA ILE A 90 -19.92 -11.02 -12.59
C ILE A 90 -20.79 -9.78 -12.54
N TYR A 91 -20.60 -8.89 -13.49
CA TYR A 91 -21.42 -7.69 -13.63
C TYR A 91 -22.81 -8.04 -14.18
N HIS A 92 -23.84 -7.38 -13.65
CA HIS A 92 -25.24 -7.58 -14.04
C HIS A 92 -25.77 -6.41 -14.86
N SER A 93 -24.90 -5.51 -15.30
CA SER A 93 -25.30 -4.38 -16.13
C SER A 93 -25.18 -4.73 -17.62
N ASN A 94 -25.98 -4.05 -18.41
CA ASN A 94 -25.83 -4.06 -19.87
C ASN A 94 -24.96 -2.87 -20.35
N ASN A 95 -24.19 -2.28 -19.46
CA ASN A 95 -23.32 -1.13 -19.74
C ASN A 95 -21.85 -1.46 -19.35
N PRO A 96 -21.06 -1.99 -20.30
CA PRO A 96 -19.65 -2.34 -20.03
C PRO A 96 -18.80 -1.16 -19.59
N GLU A 97 -19.12 0.05 -20.03
CA GLU A 97 -18.40 1.26 -19.62
C GLU A 97 -18.59 1.57 -18.12
N ALA A 98 -19.84 1.46 -17.65
CA ALA A 98 -20.13 1.63 -16.23
C ALA A 98 -19.50 0.54 -15.36
N ASP A 99 -19.34 -0.68 -15.87
CA ASP A 99 -18.69 -1.77 -15.17
C ASP A 99 -17.18 -1.54 -15.09
N ARG A 100 -16.54 -1.10 -16.18
CA ARG A 100 -15.14 -0.69 -16.21
C ARG A 100 -14.87 0.46 -15.23
N GLN A 101 -15.73 1.48 -15.20
CA GLN A 101 -15.59 2.60 -14.26
C GLN A 101 -15.63 2.12 -12.79
N ARG A 102 -16.51 1.18 -12.44
CA ARG A 102 -16.58 0.60 -11.08
C ARG A 102 -15.30 -0.15 -10.71
N GLU A 103 -14.73 -0.87 -11.68
CA GLU A 103 -13.47 -1.58 -11.48
C GLU A 103 -12.31 -0.61 -11.29
N GLU A 104 -12.22 0.43 -12.11
CA GLU A 104 -11.25 1.52 -11.96
C GLU A 104 -11.35 2.20 -10.59
N GLU A 105 -12.58 2.48 -10.12
CA GLU A 105 -12.81 3.03 -8.78
C GLU A 105 -12.30 2.12 -7.67
N MET A 106 -12.44 0.80 -7.78
CA MET A 106 -11.86 -0.15 -6.80
C MET A 106 -10.34 -0.18 -6.88
N GLN A 107 -9.76 -0.06 -8.08
CA GLN A 107 -8.31 0.01 -8.26
C GLN A 107 -7.71 1.28 -7.64
N LEU A 108 -8.41 2.41 -7.71
CA LEU A 108 -7.99 3.65 -7.04
C LEU A 108 -7.91 3.46 -5.52
N GLU A 109 -8.94 2.88 -4.89
CA GLU A 109 -8.88 2.59 -3.44
C GLU A 109 -7.76 1.61 -3.07
N ALA A 110 -7.48 0.63 -3.92
CA ALA A 110 -6.34 -0.26 -3.72
C ALA A 110 -5.00 0.51 -3.81
N GLY A 111 -4.92 1.52 -4.68
CA GLY A 111 -3.80 2.45 -4.76
C GLY A 111 -3.63 3.26 -3.47
N ASP A 112 -4.73 3.76 -2.90
CA ASP A 112 -4.71 4.54 -1.66
C ASP A 112 -4.30 3.68 -0.45
N ILE A 113 -4.74 2.42 -0.39
CA ILE A 113 -4.24 1.43 0.59
C ILE A 113 -2.72 1.26 0.47
N LEU A 114 -2.19 1.13 -0.75
CA LEU A 114 -0.75 0.99 -0.97
C LEU A 114 0.01 2.26 -0.56
N TRP A 115 -0.55 3.44 -0.82
CA TRP A 115 0.00 4.72 -0.40
C TRP A 115 0.08 4.82 1.13
N GLN A 116 -1.01 4.49 1.84
CA GLN A 116 -1.05 4.51 3.31
C GLN A 116 -0.09 3.49 3.93
N LEU A 117 0.03 2.30 3.34
CA LEU A 117 1.00 1.30 3.78
C LEU A 117 2.44 1.79 3.60
N SER A 118 2.73 2.48 2.48
CA SER A 118 4.04 3.10 2.23
C SER A 118 4.34 4.20 3.25
N GLY A 119 3.35 5.03 3.59
CA GLY A 119 3.44 6.04 4.62
C GLY A 119 3.69 5.45 6.00
N LEU A 120 2.96 4.41 6.38
CA LEU A 120 3.19 3.68 7.62
C LEU A 120 4.61 3.13 7.69
N CYS A 121 5.10 2.49 6.64
CA CYS A 121 6.48 2.01 6.56
C CYS A 121 7.48 3.17 6.74
N SER A 122 7.25 4.31 6.09
CA SER A 122 8.14 5.46 6.15
C SER A 122 8.24 6.07 7.54
N VAL A 123 7.10 6.26 8.24
CA VAL A 123 7.11 6.80 9.61
C VAL A 123 7.70 5.84 10.63
N MET A 124 7.68 4.53 10.35
CA MET A 124 8.31 3.48 11.16
C MET A 124 9.80 3.26 10.82
N GLY A 125 10.33 3.92 9.77
CA GLY A 125 11.69 3.72 9.29
C GLY A 125 11.89 2.38 8.55
N TRP A 126 10.83 1.78 8.05
CA TRP A 126 10.86 0.52 7.30
C TRP A 126 10.91 0.77 5.80
N GLN A 127 11.60 -0.12 5.07
CA GLN A 127 11.55 -0.14 3.61
C GLN A 127 10.43 -1.11 3.16
N LEU A 128 9.49 -0.61 2.37
CA LEU A 128 8.36 -1.43 1.88
C LEU A 128 8.86 -2.64 1.07
N GLU A 129 9.94 -2.46 0.30
CA GLU A 129 10.56 -3.55 -0.46
C GLU A 129 11.12 -4.65 0.46
N ASP A 130 11.73 -4.29 1.58
CA ASP A 130 12.26 -5.26 2.55
C ASP A 130 11.12 -6.02 3.23
N ILE A 131 10.02 -5.34 3.58
CA ILE A 131 8.81 -5.97 4.12
C ILE A 131 8.25 -6.99 3.11
N ALA A 132 8.17 -6.62 1.83
CA ALA A 132 7.71 -7.53 0.78
C ALA A 132 8.63 -8.75 0.63
N ARG A 133 9.96 -8.58 0.63
CA ARG A 133 10.95 -9.67 0.56
C ARG A 133 10.83 -10.63 1.77
N GLN A 134 10.73 -10.07 2.98
CA GLN A 134 10.55 -10.86 4.21
C GLN A 134 9.26 -11.68 4.16
N ASN A 135 8.16 -11.08 3.68
CA ASN A 135 6.90 -11.79 3.54
C ASN A 135 7.01 -12.94 2.53
N LEU A 136 7.63 -12.72 1.37
CA LEU A 136 7.85 -13.77 0.38
C LEU A 136 8.72 -14.92 0.95
N THR A 137 9.78 -14.60 1.68
CA THR A 137 10.63 -15.61 2.35
C THR A 137 9.83 -16.44 3.36
N LYS A 138 9.02 -15.78 4.20
CA LYS A 138 8.11 -16.44 5.15
C LYS A 138 7.12 -17.38 4.43
N LEU A 139 6.52 -16.93 3.34
CA LEU A 139 5.55 -17.72 2.57
C LEU A 139 6.22 -18.91 1.86
N ALA A 140 7.41 -18.74 1.32
CA ALA A 140 8.19 -19.81 0.69
C ALA A 140 8.55 -20.91 1.72
N ASP A 141 8.99 -20.52 2.93
CA ASP A 141 9.26 -21.46 4.03
C ASP A 141 7.99 -22.24 4.42
N ARG A 142 6.85 -21.54 4.61
CA ARG A 142 5.56 -22.18 4.92
C ARG A 142 5.12 -23.17 3.84
N LYS A 143 5.31 -22.81 2.56
CA LYS A 143 5.02 -23.69 1.43
C LYS A 143 5.89 -24.96 1.48
N THR A 144 7.19 -24.82 1.73
CA THR A 144 8.12 -25.94 1.83
C THR A 144 7.76 -26.88 2.98
N ARG A 145 7.32 -26.35 4.11
CA ARG A 145 6.88 -27.14 5.28
C ARG A 145 5.43 -27.63 5.20
N HIS A 146 4.69 -27.34 4.11
CA HIS A 146 3.28 -27.70 3.93
C HIS A 146 2.33 -27.19 5.04
N VAL A 147 2.57 -25.96 5.53
CA VAL A 147 1.78 -25.32 6.61
C VAL A 147 1.18 -23.98 6.20
N ILE A 148 0.95 -23.78 4.90
CA ILE A 148 0.38 -22.51 4.37
C ILE A 148 -1.00 -22.24 4.96
N ASP A 149 -1.83 -23.24 5.12
CA ASP A 149 -3.20 -23.21 5.64
C ASP A 149 -3.29 -23.18 7.18
N GLY A 150 -2.17 -23.26 7.87
CA GLY A 150 -2.12 -23.20 9.33
C GLY A 150 -2.44 -21.79 9.89
N ASN A 151 -2.67 -21.68 11.19
CA ASN A 151 -2.97 -20.45 11.89
C ASN A 151 -1.73 -19.83 12.58
N GLY A 152 -1.65 -18.48 12.54
CA GLY A 152 -0.60 -17.72 13.22
C GLY A 152 0.73 -17.64 12.45
N ASP A 153 1.66 -16.80 12.95
CA ASP A 153 2.92 -16.50 12.26
C ASP A 153 4.06 -17.51 12.54
N HIS A 154 3.91 -18.32 13.59
CA HIS A 154 4.92 -19.33 14.00
C HIS A 154 4.58 -20.76 13.60
N ARG A 155 3.64 -20.94 12.68
CA ARG A 155 3.28 -22.25 12.12
C ARG A 155 4.31 -22.79 11.15
#